data_edc59411a11f86243b414b6c156913b5
#
_entry.id   edc59411a11f86243b414b6c156913b5
#
_cell.length_a   1.000
_cell.length_b   1.000
_cell.length_c   1.000
_cell.angle_alpha   90.00
_cell.angle_beta   90.00
_cell.angle_gamma   90.00
#
_symmetry.space_group_name_H-M   'P 1'
#
loop_
_entity.id
_entity.type
_entity.pdbx_description
1 polymer ?
#
loop_
_entity_poly.entity_id
_entity_poly.type
_entity_poly.pdbx_seq_one_letter_code
_entity_poly.pdbx_strand_id
1 'polypeptide(L)'
;MVENPTENFIRFILTEGEITNSRLTTALISRYTSTVKAALDKLTRKDGVTEANAVTTAEELEIFKTVKEICEKVSKSPIKYKDTIRFFSIEAESKWFLRLFAGERRRCFISRLSVKEAQKLAPGAQIEECAKTLGESRLYFNSVVDLEKLSNFIIGAYQSVLEDYDEFVIEET
;
A
#
# COMPACT_ATOMS: atom_id res chain seq x y z
N MET A 1 -15.78 18.93 8.18
CA MET A 1 -15.06 20.23 8.12
C MET A 1 -14.32 20.34 9.44
N VAL A 2 -12.98 20.40 9.40
CA VAL A 2 -12.20 20.54 10.64
C VAL A 2 -12.39 21.95 11.16
N GLU A 3 -12.65 22.09 12.46
CA GLU A 3 -12.68 23.40 13.10
C GLU A 3 -11.34 24.12 12.94
N ASN A 4 -11.34 25.45 13.00
CA ASN A 4 -10.09 26.18 12.91
C ASN A 4 -9.18 25.81 14.07
N PRO A 5 -7.90 25.49 13.82
CA PRO A 5 -6.98 25.15 14.88
C PRO A 5 -6.82 26.32 15.85
N THR A 6 -6.81 26.02 17.14
CA THR A 6 -6.63 27.04 18.17
C THR A 6 -5.23 27.67 18.11
N GLU A 7 -5.09 28.91 18.57
CA GLU A 7 -3.80 29.60 18.61
C GLU A 7 -2.74 28.81 19.42
N ASN A 8 -3.14 28.19 20.52
CA ASN A 8 -2.25 27.36 21.35
C ASN A 8 -1.77 26.11 20.60
N PHE A 9 -2.61 25.49 19.80
CA PHE A 9 -2.24 24.35 18.98
C PHE A 9 -1.24 24.74 17.88
N ILE A 10 -1.45 25.91 17.26
CA ILE A 10 -0.51 26.43 16.24
C ILE A 10 0.83 26.76 16.89
N ARG A 11 0.83 27.39 18.06
CA ARG A 11 2.05 27.65 18.83
C ARG A 11 2.81 26.36 19.13
N PHE A 12 2.11 25.36 19.60
CA PHE A 12 2.70 24.03 19.88
C PHE A 12 3.38 23.44 18.64
N ILE A 13 2.68 23.40 17.50
CA ILE A 13 3.26 22.87 16.25
C ILE A 13 4.48 23.63 15.78
N LEU A 14 4.46 24.97 15.87
CA LEU A 14 5.57 25.80 15.42
C LEU A 14 6.78 25.69 16.34
N THR A 15 6.58 25.42 17.63
CA THR A 15 7.66 25.25 18.61
C THR A 15 8.24 23.84 18.55
N GLU A 16 7.41 22.81 18.67
CA GLU A 16 7.85 21.41 18.66
C GLU A 16 8.36 20.94 17.29
N GLY A 17 7.83 21.53 16.21
CA GLY A 17 8.30 21.27 14.84
C GLY A 17 9.58 22.03 14.47
N GLU A 18 10.17 22.78 15.38
CA GLU A 18 11.37 23.63 15.15
C GLU A 18 11.24 24.51 13.89
N ILE A 19 9.99 24.85 13.49
CA ILE A 19 9.71 25.62 12.27
C ILE A 19 10.17 27.07 12.41
N THR A 20 10.24 27.56 13.64
CA THR A 20 10.74 28.89 13.93
C THR A 20 11.39 28.99 15.30
N ASN A 21 12.58 29.60 15.34
CA ASN A 21 13.27 29.97 16.56
C ASN A 21 12.95 31.41 17.00
N SER A 22 12.06 32.10 16.27
CA SER A 22 11.67 33.47 16.53
C SER A 22 10.56 33.55 17.57
N ARG A 23 10.48 34.66 18.32
CA ARG A 23 9.38 34.92 19.25
C ARG A 23 8.03 34.83 18.50
N LEU A 24 7.17 33.90 18.92
CA LEU A 24 5.85 33.72 18.32
C LEU A 24 4.94 34.91 18.61
N THR A 25 4.75 35.75 17.61
CA THR A 25 3.81 36.87 17.64
C THR A 25 2.47 36.47 17.06
N THR A 26 1.39 37.17 17.43
CA THR A 26 0.05 36.93 16.87
C THR A 26 0.03 37.06 15.34
N ALA A 27 0.79 37.95 14.76
CA ALA A 27 0.92 38.10 13.30
C ALA A 27 1.55 36.83 12.66
N LEU A 28 2.59 36.27 13.30
CA LEU A 28 3.24 35.07 12.82
C LEU A 28 2.29 33.83 12.92
N ILE A 29 1.58 33.72 14.03
CA ILE A 29 0.59 32.66 14.23
C ILE A 29 -0.51 32.72 13.19
N SER A 30 -1.07 33.91 12.95
CA SER A 30 -2.10 34.14 11.93
C SER A 30 -1.62 33.73 10.52
N ARG A 31 -0.36 34.00 10.19
CA ARG A 31 0.25 33.63 8.92
C ARG A 31 0.30 32.10 8.73
N TYR A 32 0.56 31.34 9.79
CA TYR A 32 0.65 29.87 9.70
C TYR A 32 -0.68 29.17 9.92
N THR A 33 -1.72 29.86 10.36
CA THR A 33 -3.05 29.26 10.62
C THR A 33 -3.62 28.58 9.39
N SER A 34 -3.56 29.21 8.23
CA SER A 34 -4.06 28.64 6.97
C SER A 34 -3.25 27.42 6.54
N THR A 35 -1.94 27.43 6.72
CA THR A 35 -1.05 26.31 6.37
C THR A 35 -1.27 25.12 7.29
N VAL A 36 -1.35 25.35 8.62
CA VAL A 36 -1.64 24.30 9.61
C VAL A 36 -3.04 23.74 9.38
N LYS A 37 -4.03 24.57 9.11
CA LYS A 37 -5.38 24.12 8.76
C LYS A 37 -5.38 23.24 7.51
N ALA A 38 -4.73 23.68 6.45
CA ALA A 38 -4.63 22.89 5.22
C ALA A 38 -3.93 21.55 5.43
N ALA A 39 -2.90 21.51 6.28
CA ALA A 39 -2.22 20.27 6.67
C ALA A 39 -3.13 19.36 7.49
N LEU A 40 -3.87 19.90 8.46
CA LEU A 40 -4.86 19.16 9.25
C LEU A 40 -6.00 18.62 8.39
N ASP A 41 -6.53 19.44 7.48
CA ASP A 41 -7.57 19.00 6.53
C ASP A 41 -7.08 17.85 5.64
N LYS A 42 -5.80 17.83 5.28
CA LYS A 42 -5.18 16.69 4.58
C LYS A 42 -5.04 15.45 5.46
N LEU A 43 -4.69 15.61 6.75
CA LEU A 43 -4.52 14.52 7.70
C LEU A 43 -5.86 13.94 8.19
N THR A 44 -6.87 14.78 8.35
CA THR A 44 -8.19 14.38 8.89
C THR A 44 -9.16 13.92 7.80
N ARG A 45 -8.84 14.11 6.53
CA ARG A 45 -9.52 13.43 5.42
C ARG A 45 -9.19 11.94 5.44
N LYS A 46 -9.41 11.31 6.60
CA LYS A 46 -9.20 9.86 6.81
C LYS A 46 -10.15 8.99 5.99
N ASP A 47 -11.24 9.54 5.49
CA ASP A 47 -12.26 8.81 4.74
C ASP A 47 -12.31 9.18 3.25
N GLY A 48 -11.25 9.79 2.77
CA GLY A 48 -11.17 10.26 1.40
C GLY A 48 -9.72 10.42 0.94
N VAL A 49 -8.88 9.40 1.15
CA VAL A 49 -7.87 9.10 0.12
C VAL A 49 -8.69 8.58 -1.05
N THR A 50 -9.40 9.51 -1.68
CA THR A 50 -10.05 9.26 -2.95
C THR A 50 -8.96 8.76 -3.89
N GLU A 51 -9.23 7.67 -4.55
CA GLU A 51 -8.51 7.11 -5.70
C GLU A 51 -8.13 8.20 -6.73
N ALA A 52 -8.64 9.41 -6.58
CA ALA A 52 -8.52 10.56 -7.46
C ALA A 52 -7.11 11.17 -7.61
N ASN A 53 -6.10 10.75 -6.83
CA ASN A 53 -4.74 11.27 -6.91
C ASN A 53 -3.64 10.20 -7.06
N ALA A 54 -4.01 8.94 -7.17
CA ALA A 54 -3.06 7.91 -7.58
C ALA A 54 -2.97 7.93 -9.11
N VAL A 55 -1.79 8.17 -9.65
CA VAL A 55 -1.54 8.08 -11.10
C VAL A 55 -0.90 6.74 -11.35
N THR A 56 -1.73 5.79 -11.81
CA THR A 56 -1.25 4.45 -12.19
C THR A 56 -0.23 4.58 -13.31
N THR A 57 0.96 4.08 -13.09
CA THR A 57 2.06 4.14 -14.06
C THR A 57 1.93 3.03 -15.12
N ALA A 58 2.57 3.22 -16.26
CA ALA A 58 2.61 2.20 -17.31
C ALA A 58 3.29 0.91 -16.80
N GLU A 59 4.29 1.03 -15.94
CA GLU A 59 5.00 -0.10 -15.31
C GLU A 59 4.09 -0.90 -14.37
N GLU A 60 3.28 -0.24 -13.54
CA GLU A 60 2.31 -0.90 -12.66
C GLU A 60 1.27 -1.67 -13.43
N LEU A 61 0.80 -1.13 -14.55
CA LEU A 61 -0.13 -1.83 -15.45
C LEU A 61 0.51 -3.03 -16.13
N GLU A 62 1.77 -2.93 -16.54
CA GLU A 62 2.51 -4.05 -17.12
C GLU A 62 2.71 -5.18 -16.10
N ILE A 63 3.13 -4.83 -14.87
CA ILE A 63 3.26 -5.78 -13.76
C ILE A 63 1.90 -6.45 -13.47
N PHE A 64 0.83 -5.66 -13.38
CA PHE A 64 -0.52 -6.18 -13.15
C PHE A 64 -0.95 -7.17 -14.23
N LYS A 65 -0.72 -6.83 -15.51
CA LYS A 65 -1.04 -7.69 -16.65
C LYS A 65 -0.30 -9.02 -16.55
N THR A 66 0.99 -8.99 -16.26
CA THR A 66 1.83 -10.19 -16.09
C THR A 66 1.36 -11.05 -14.92
N VAL A 67 1.07 -10.44 -13.75
CA VAL A 67 0.53 -11.15 -12.59
C VAL A 67 -0.82 -11.80 -12.92
N LYS A 68 -1.69 -11.08 -13.61
CA LYS A 68 -2.99 -11.59 -14.03
C LYS A 68 -2.85 -12.79 -14.97
N GLU A 69 -2.00 -12.70 -15.99
CA GLU A 69 -1.71 -13.80 -16.92
C GLU A 69 -1.16 -15.05 -16.21
N ILE A 70 -0.31 -14.87 -15.18
CA ILE A 70 0.19 -15.98 -14.36
C ILE A 70 -0.94 -16.64 -13.58
N CYS A 71 -1.79 -15.87 -12.92
CA CYS A 71 -2.88 -16.38 -12.09
C CYS A 71 -4.00 -17.02 -12.91
N GLU A 72 -4.34 -16.48 -14.09
CA GLU A 72 -5.36 -17.03 -15.00
C GLU A 72 -5.04 -18.45 -15.50
N LYS A 73 -3.78 -18.88 -15.42
CA LYS A 73 -3.39 -20.25 -15.74
C LYS A 73 -3.88 -21.28 -14.68
N VAL A 74 -4.18 -20.80 -13.48
CA VAL A 74 -4.55 -21.67 -12.33
C VAL A 74 -6.03 -21.56 -12.00
N SER A 75 -6.60 -20.36 -12.06
CA SER A 75 -8.02 -20.12 -11.74
C SER A 75 -8.58 -19.00 -12.62
N LYS A 76 -9.90 -19.05 -12.85
CA LYS A 76 -10.64 -18.03 -13.61
C LYS A 76 -11.28 -16.96 -12.71
N SER A 77 -11.01 -16.96 -11.41
CA SER A 77 -11.52 -15.92 -10.52
C SER A 77 -11.05 -14.55 -10.96
N PRO A 78 -11.93 -13.54 -10.97
CA PRO A 78 -11.62 -12.23 -11.49
C PRO A 78 -10.56 -11.53 -10.63
N ILE A 79 -9.50 -11.04 -11.29
CA ILE A 79 -8.42 -10.29 -10.66
C ILE A 79 -8.58 -8.82 -11.03
N LYS A 80 -8.53 -7.98 -10.02
CA LYS A 80 -8.65 -6.52 -10.14
C LYS A 80 -7.45 -5.85 -9.49
N TYR A 81 -7.26 -4.58 -9.77
CA TYR A 81 -6.32 -3.76 -9.01
C TYR A 81 -7.03 -2.57 -8.38
N LYS A 82 -6.42 -2.08 -7.31
CA LYS A 82 -6.80 -0.85 -6.65
C LYS A 82 -5.54 -0.04 -6.41
N ASP A 83 -5.46 1.12 -7.04
CA ASP A 83 -4.35 2.04 -6.89
C ASP A 83 -4.63 3.05 -5.78
N THR A 84 -3.64 3.27 -4.92
CA THR A 84 -3.68 4.25 -3.85
C THR A 84 -2.38 5.04 -3.82
N ILE A 85 -2.35 6.19 -3.17
CA ILE A 85 -1.13 7.01 -3.03
C ILE A 85 0.05 6.24 -2.42
N ARG A 86 -0.22 5.15 -1.68
CA ARG A 86 0.82 4.41 -0.93
C ARG A 86 1.29 3.14 -1.62
N PHE A 87 0.42 2.47 -2.33
CA PHE A 87 0.71 1.19 -2.98
C PHE A 87 -0.37 0.82 -4.00
N PHE A 88 0.02 0.02 -4.94
CA PHE A 88 -0.85 -0.59 -5.93
C PHE A 88 -1.23 -2.00 -5.45
N SER A 89 -2.50 -2.22 -5.08
CA SER A 89 -3.01 -3.51 -4.62
C SER A 89 -3.53 -4.35 -5.78
N ILE A 90 -3.21 -5.65 -5.77
CA ILE A 90 -3.78 -6.64 -6.68
C ILE A 90 -4.70 -7.54 -5.84
N GLU A 91 -5.95 -7.67 -6.27
CA GLU A 91 -7.05 -8.22 -5.48
C GLU A 91 -7.74 -9.36 -6.24
N ALA A 92 -8.16 -10.37 -5.50
CA ALA A 92 -9.07 -11.42 -5.94
C ALA A 92 -10.13 -11.65 -4.86
N GLU A 93 -11.38 -11.95 -5.23
CA GLU A 93 -12.50 -12.16 -4.30
C GLU A 93 -12.62 -11.07 -3.23
N SER A 94 -12.41 -9.81 -3.64
CA SER A 94 -12.42 -8.63 -2.76
C SER A 94 -11.34 -8.58 -1.69
N LYS A 95 -10.35 -9.49 -1.74
CA LYS A 95 -9.19 -9.53 -0.86
C LYS A 95 -7.92 -9.23 -1.66
N TRP A 96 -7.05 -8.37 -1.13
CA TRP A 96 -5.74 -8.18 -1.74
C TRP A 96 -4.84 -9.40 -1.45
N PHE A 97 -4.09 -9.85 -2.44
CA PHE A 97 -3.08 -10.91 -2.27
C PHE A 97 -1.66 -10.41 -2.51
N LEU A 98 -1.49 -9.37 -3.34
CA LEU A 98 -0.22 -8.68 -3.53
C LEU A 98 -0.42 -7.17 -3.42
N ARG A 99 0.57 -6.48 -2.85
CA ARG A 99 0.72 -5.04 -2.91
C ARG A 99 2.06 -4.73 -3.56
N LEU A 100 2.02 -3.99 -4.65
CA LEU A 100 3.19 -3.56 -5.38
C LEU A 100 3.67 -2.21 -4.84
N PHE A 101 4.97 -2.13 -4.60
CA PHE A 101 5.69 -0.88 -4.38
C PHE A 101 6.70 -0.73 -5.52
N ALA A 102 6.36 0.11 -6.49
CA ALA A 102 7.19 0.44 -7.64
C ALA A 102 7.96 1.72 -7.34
N GLY A 103 9.01 1.64 -6.52
CA GLY A 103 9.90 2.77 -6.26
C GLY A 103 11.07 2.81 -7.25
N GLU A 104 11.62 4.00 -7.52
CA GLU A 104 12.74 4.19 -8.45
C GLU A 104 13.96 3.31 -8.19
N ARG A 105 14.19 2.93 -6.93
CA ARG A 105 15.39 2.16 -6.53
C ARG A 105 15.13 0.68 -6.29
N ARG A 106 13.95 0.29 -5.89
CA ARG A 106 13.61 -1.10 -5.56
C ARG A 106 12.12 -1.34 -5.79
N ARG A 107 11.82 -2.41 -6.49
CA ARG A 107 10.46 -2.94 -6.65
C ARG A 107 10.26 -4.07 -5.67
N CYS A 108 9.10 -4.13 -5.04
CA CYS A 108 8.78 -5.27 -4.21
C CYS A 108 7.28 -5.57 -4.20
N PHE A 109 6.97 -6.84 -4.01
CA PHE A 109 5.65 -7.29 -3.60
C PHE A 109 5.60 -7.48 -2.09
N ILE A 110 4.52 -7.04 -1.49
CA ILE A 110 4.13 -7.46 -0.14
C ILE A 110 3.00 -8.47 -0.28
N SER A 111 3.08 -9.57 0.46
CA SER A 111 2.08 -10.64 0.46
C SER A 111 1.61 -10.99 1.87
N ARG A 112 0.56 -11.81 1.93
CA ARG A 112 0.06 -12.40 3.18
C ARG A 112 0.77 -13.71 3.54
N LEU A 113 1.57 -14.25 2.63
CA LEU A 113 2.38 -15.44 2.90
C LEU A 113 3.45 -15.11 3.93
N SER A 114 3.66 -16.00 4.88
CA SER A 114 4.79 -15.90 5.81
C SER A 114 6.12 -15.92 5.04
N VAL A 115 7.19 -15.40 5.65
CA VAL A 115 8.53 -15.43 5.04
C VAL A 115 8.96 -16.85 4.69
N LYS A 116 8.61 -17.86 5.52
CA LYS A 116 8.95 -19.28 5.27
C LYS A 116 8.22 -19.85 4.04
N GLU A 117 6.95 -19.54 3.87
CA GLU A 117 6.16 -19.94 2.70
C GLU A 117 6.66 -19.25 1.44
N ALA A 118 6.87 -17.96 1.51
CA ALA A 118 7.40 -17.17 0.41
C ALA A 118 8.78 -17.69 -0.06
N GLN A 119 9.68 -18.05 0.86
CA GLN A 119 10.99 -18.64 0.54
C GLN A 119 10.89 -20.01 -0.13
N LYS A 120 9.91 -20.83 0.26
CA LYS A 120 9.67 -22.13 -0.41
C LYS A 120 9.19 -21.94 -1.85
N LEU A 121 8.36 -20.91 -2.09
CA LEU A 121 7.76 -20.66 -3.41
C LEU A 121 8.69 -19.87 -4.34
N ALA A 122 9.60 -19.07 -3.79
CA ALA A 122 10.61 -18.32 -4.55
C ALA A 122 12.01 -18.53 -3.95
N PRO A 123 12.59 -19.74 -4.08
CA PRO A 123 13.93 -20.02 -3.57
C PRO A 123 14.97 -19.14 -4.28
N GLY A 124 15.81 -18.46 -3.49
CA GLY A 124 16.84 -17.56 -4.00
C GLY A 124 16.38 -16.12 -4.23
N ALA A 125 15.11 -15.79 -4.07
CA ALA A 125 14.64 -14.41 -4.06
C ALA A 125 15.01 -13.72 -2.73
N GLN A 126 15.25 -12.41 -2.79
CA GLN A 126 15.42 -11.62 -1.58
C GLN A 126 14.05 -11.42 -0.93
N ILE A 127 13.84 -12.04 0.24
CA ILE A 127 12.59 -11.98 0.99
C ILE A 127 12.89 -11.57 2.43
N GLU A 128 12.08 -10.63 2.93
CA GLU A 128 12.20 -10.05 4.27
C GLU A 128 10.83 -10.05 4.96
N GLU A 129 10.84 -10.04 6.28
CA GLU A 129 9.65 -9.74 7.07
C GLU A 129 9.25 -8.27 6.87
N CYS A 130 7.97 -7.98 6.82
CA CYS A 130 7.50 -6.60 6.75
C CYS A 130 6.65 -6.22 7.97
N ALA A 131 6.34 -4.94 8.11
CA ALA A 131 5.46 -4.48 9.18
C ALA A 131 4.09 -5.16 9.05
N LYS A 132 3.56 -5.75 10.14
CA LYS A 132 2.28 -6.49 10.18
C LYS A 132 1.08 -5.71 9.61
N THR A 133 1.13 -4.38 9.69
CA THR A 133 0.11 -3.50 9.09
C THR A 133 0.11 -3.49 7.56
N LEU A 134 1.21 -3.93 6.95
CA LEU A 134 1.36 -3.99 5.49
C LEU A 134 1.10 -5.40 4.94
N GLY A 135 1.56 -6.44 5.65
CA GLY A 135 1.48 -7.85 5.26
C GLY A 135 2.46 -8.68 6.09
N GLU A 136 2.78 -9.89 5.64
CA GLU A 136 3.68 -10.81 6.35
C GLU A 136 5.09 -10.84 5.73
N SER A 137 5.19 -10.84 4.41
CA SER A 137 6.47 -10.89 3.70
C SER A 137 6.60 -9.83 2.60
N ARG A 138 7.85 -9.44 2.35
CA ARG A 138 8.25 -8.54 1.29
C ARG A 138 9.25 -9.24 0.39
N LEU A 139 8.93 -9.40 -0.89
CA LEU A 139 9.77 -10.01 -1.90
C LEU A 139 10.24 -8.94 -2.89
N TYR A 140 11.55 -8.84 -3.09
CA TYR A 140 12.17 -7.89 -4.02
C TYR A 140 12.40 -8.51 -5.39
N PHE A 141 12.23 -7.70 -6.44
CA PHE A 141 12.54 -8.04 -7.82
C PHE A 141 13.08 -6.83 -8.59
N ASN A 142 13.75 -7.04 -9.71
CA ASN A 142 14.40 -5.96 -10.45
C ASN A 142 13.58 -5.50 -11.66
N SER A 143 12.89 -6.41 -12.31
CA SER A 143 12.19 -6.11 -13.56
C SER A 143 10.93 -6.97 -13.74
N VAL A 144 10.07 -6.59 -14.68
CA VAL A 144 8.86 -7.35 -15.06
C VAL A 144 9.22 -8.76 -15.53
N VAL A 145 10.37 -8.92 -16.21
CA VAL A 145 10.81 -10.24 -16.69
C VAL A 145 11.09 -11.24 -15.56
N ASP A 146 11.46 -10.73 -14.38
CA ASP A 146 11.69 -11.59 -13.21
C ASP A 146 10.39 -12.22 -12.68
N LEU A 147 9.22 -11.68 -13.01
CA LEU A 147 7.92 -12.17 -12.52
C LEU A 147 7.61 -13.59 -12.99
N GLU A 148 8.10 -14.00 -14.15
CA GLU A 148 7.96 -15.38 -14.61
C GLU A 148 8.67 -16.37 -13.68
N LYS A 149 9.85 -16.01 -13.17
CA LYS A 149 10.59 -16.80 -12.19
C LYS A 149 9.92 -16.83 -10.82
N LEU A 150 9.09 -15.83 -10.55
CA LEU A 150 8.32 -15.67 -9.31
C LEU A 150 6.89 -16.23 -9.43
N SER A 151 6.57 -16.92 -10.52
CA SER A 151 5.21 -17.42 -10.79
C SER A 151 4.65 -18.28 -9.66
N ASN A 152 5.44 -19.16 -9.06
CA ASN A 152 5.00 -19.97 -7.93
C ASN A 152 4.63 -19.14 -6.69
N PHE A 153 5.40 -18.09 -6.41
CA PHE A 153 5.10 -17.15 -5.32
C PHE A 153 3.81 -16.37 -5.60
N ILE A 154 3.64 -15.87 -6.83
CA ILE A 154 2.46 -15.13 -7.26
C ILE A 154 1.20 -16.03 -7.16
N ILE A 155 1.30 -17.28 -7.64
CA ILE A 155 0.22 -18.27 -7.57
C ILE A 155 -0.09 -18.61 -6.10
N GLY A 156 0.92 -18.87 -5.27
CA GLY A 156 0.71 -19.17 -3.85
C GLY A 156 0.03 -18.03 -3.10
N ALA A 157 0.45 -16.79 -3.36
CA ALA A 157 -0.21 -15.60 -2.79
C ALA A 157 -1.67 -15.46 -3.26
N TYR A 158 -1.95 -15.78 -4.53
CA TYR A 158 -3.28 -15.78 -5.08
C TYR A 158 -4.16 -16.86 -4.46
N GLN A 159 -3.68 -18.09 -4.37
CA GLN A 159 -4.39 -19.22 -3.80
C GLN A 159 -4.73 -19.02 -2.31
N SER A 160 -3.84 -18.40 -1.54
CA SER A 160 -4.07 -18.14 -0.12
C SER A 160 -5.34 -17.29 0.15
N VAL A 161 -5.77 -16.47 -0.79
CA VAL A 161 -7.00 -15.68 -0.63
C VAL A 161 -8.25 -16.38 -1.19
N LEU A 162 -8.08 -17.35 -2.07
CA LEU A 162 -9.17 -18.20 -2.58
C LEU A 162 -9.54 -19.29 -1.57
N GLU A 163 -8.56 -19.95 -0.96
CA GLU A 163 -8.77 -20.98 0.08
C GLU A 163 -9.52 -20.42 1.29
N ASP A 164 -9.15 -19.22 1.75
CA ASP A 164 -9.90 -18.51 2.79
C ASP A 164 -11.39 -18.29 2.43
N TYR A 165 -11.75 -18.29 1.15
CA TYR A 165 -13.13 -18.07 0.72
C TYR A 165 -13.94 -19.36 0.81
N ASP A 166 -13.36 -20.48 0.44
CA ASP A 166 -14.02 -21.81 0.48
C ASP A 166 -14.32 -22.26 1.91
N GLU A 167 -13.47 -21.91 2.90
CA GLU A 167 -13.74 -22.18 4.32
C GLU A 167 -14.98 -21.42 4.85
N PHE A 168 -15.18 -20.17 4.44
CA PHE A 168 -16.32 -19.36 4.89
C PHE A 168 -17.67 -19.81 4.27
N VAL A 169 -17.66 -20.35 3.05
CA VAL A 169 -18.89 -20.79 2.36
C VAL A 169 -19.43 -22.11 2.91
N ILE A 170 -18.56 -22.94 3.50
CA ILE A 170 -18.93 -24.27 4.03
C ILE A 170 -19.63 -24.14 5.41
N GLU A 171 -19.42 -23.06 6.18
CA GLU A 171 -20.04 -22.86 7.47
C GLU A 171 -21.49 -22.31 7.41
N GLU A 172 -21.97 -21.84 6.25
CA GLU A 172 -23.34 -21.32 6.08
C GLU A 172 -24.34 -22.32 5.45
N THR A 173 -23.98 -23.59 5.26
CA THR A 173 -24.87 -24.64 4.74
C THR A 173 -25.17 -25.68 5.79
#